data_1257a5a7f50d7eb7eaf7f815c0f8034e
#
_entry.id   1257a5a7f50d7eb7eaf7f815c0f8034e
#
_cell.length_a   1.000
_cell.length_b   1.000
_cell.length_c   1.000
_cell.angle_alpha   90.00
_cell.angle_beta   90.00
_cell.angle_gamma   90.00
#
_symmetry.space_group_name_H-M   'P 1'
#
loop_
_entity.id
_entity.type
_entity.pdbx_description
1 polymer ?
#
loop_
_entity_poly.entity_id
_entity_poly.type
_entity_poly.pdbx_seq_one_letter_code
_entity_poly.pdbx_strand_id
1 'polypeptide(L)'
;MKHGSLIGLVSGIAVSMLGSAAIAEDAPFRPEPGKFPPLEKAHVYRGELVFVDHANRRGSIRVQGEGTYFRNPPQPFAMLPYGMVRYHAAPADLRDLPLGTVLHVRGYLPPDPKTSVVPVLPVNAKDKDHGYLGKGITPAENHLLLLEDEPSHCLREGKIWKLKEVNITNNAGTIVASRESKQGQTEKADEETLTLDGATCIWRGRESLLVEDLIAEGIWPNSGKKSLEGQAVQLGITWKPNAEFTQFHISDIWLDDTAMQFAVRKQTETHKAFIRSRWMPARVDAVEYGKFGHATVTTTLFGGMDDSLYTDFKKNVPALMNGAENTLKHTAGVHGPAHMASRGSILDVIKTDEDVPLGNSGIQVRFKTDLIIEGIRPGRVVRVRPDSWPKVKLPREEYLEPLFGIPQKRFPTPYIFPKY
;
A
#
# COMPACT_ATOMS: atom_id res chain seq x y z
N MET A 1 53.86 36.28 -73.32
CA MET A 1 52.86 37.33 -73.24
C MET A 1 51.51 36.67 -73.04
N LYS A 2 50.93 36.81 -71.94
CA LYS A 2 49.57 36.89 -71.49
C LYS A 2 49.43 36.27 -70.08
N HIS A 3 49.20 37.16 -69.18
CA HIS A 3 48.89 36.84 -67.75
C HIS A 3 47.49 36.24 -67.65
N GLY A 4 47.34 35.19 -66.88
CA GLY A 4 46.06 34.62 -66.49
C GLY A 4 46.01 34.57 -64.98
N SER A 5 45.16 35.42 -64.39
CA SER A 5 44.89 35.53 -62.95
C SER A 5 44.08 34.32 -62.46
N LEU A 6 44.58 33.66 -61.45
CA LEU A 6 43.86 32.61 -60.75
C LEU A 6 43.11 33.25 -59.54
N ILE A 7 41.80 33.27 -59.58
CA ILE A 7 40.93 33.68 -58.46
C ILE A 7 40.65 32.42 -57.61
N GLY A 8 41.20 32.38 -56.42
CA GLY A 8 40.91 31.32 -55.41
C GLY A 8 39.57 31.56 -54.71
N LEU A 9 38.70 30.60 -54.87
CA LEU A 9 37.41 30.56 -54.15
C LEU A 9 37.64 29.88 -52.79
N VAL A 10 37.57 30.64 -51.69
CA VAL A 10 37.58 30.11 -50.32
C VAL A 10 36.17 29.80 -49.96
N SER A 11 35.80 28.52 -49.98
CA SER A 11 34.54 28.03 -49.45
C SER A 11 34.64 27.91 -47.93
N GLY A 12 34.00 28.83 -47.20
CA GLY A 12 33.85 28.76 -45.76
C GLY A 12 32.80 27.71 -45.39
N ILE A 13 33.23 26.63 -44.74
CA ILE A 13 32.33 25.66 -44.12
C ILE A 13 31.86 26.24 -42.80
N ALA A 14 30.63 26.74 -42.77
CA ALA A 14 29.94 27.08 -41.53
C ALA A 14 29.50 25.79 -40.82
N VAL A 15 30.26 25.37 -39.81
CA VAL A 15 29.85 24.32 -38.90
C VAL A 15 28.80 24.90 -37.97
N SER A 16 27.51 24.63 -38.27
CA SER A 16 26.43 24.89 -37.37
C SER A 16 26.53 23.91 -36.20
N MET A 17 27.03 24.36 -35.06
CA MET A 17 26.88 23.68 -33.79
C MET A 17 25.39 23.74 -33.41
N LEU A 18 24.65 22.71 -33.80
CA LEU A 18 23.39 22.38 -33.19
C LEU A 18 23.70 21.92 -31.76
N GLY A 19 23.64 22.84 -30.82
CA GLY A 19 23.63 22.52 -29.42
C GLY A 19 22.43 21.62 -29.14
N SER A 20 22.70 20.33 -28.93
CA SER A 20 21.71 19.45 -28.32
C SER A 20 21.38 20.03 -26.95
N ALA A 21 20.25 20.73 -26.85
CA ALA A 21 19.66 21.02 -25.58
C ALA A 21 19.38 19.64 -24.93
N ALA A 22 20.25 19.23 -24.03
CA ALA A 22 19.98 18.11 -23.16
C ALA A 22 18.68 18.50 -22.45
N ILE A 23 17.58 17.82 -22.77
CA ILE A 23 16.34 17.87 -22.01
C ILE A 23 16.79 17.41 -20.63
N ALA A 24 16.86 18.35 -19.69
CA ALA A 24 17.11 18.02 -18.30
C ALA A 24 15.95 17.10 -17.90
N GLU A 25 16.25 15.82 -17.71
CA GLU A 25 15.31 14.85 -17.20
C GLU A 25 14.89 15.39 -15.83
N ASP A 26 13.62 15.73 -15.68
CA ASP A 26 13.10 16.28 -14.42
C ASP A 26 13.45 15.31 -13.29
N ALA A 27 14.02 15.84 -12.22
CA ALA A 27 14.39 15.01 -11.07
C ALA A 27 13.17 14.21 -10.60
N PRO A 28 13.33 12.92 -10.29
CA PRO A 28 12.19 12.07 -9.94
C PRO A 28 11.48 12.63 -8.70
N PHE A 29 10.14 12.61 -8.74
CA PHE A 29 9.31 13.12 -7.66
C PHE A 29 9.57 12.33 -6.37
N ARG A 30 9.65 13.03 -5.24
CA ARG A 30 9.77 12.47 -3.89
C ARG A 30 8.75 13.12 -2.98
N PRO A 31 8.02 12.35 -2.14
CA PRO A 31 7.04 12.93 -1.21
C PRO A 31 7.68 13.91 -0.22
N GLU A 32 7.04 15.04 -0.03
CA GLU A 32 7.43 16.01 0.98
C GLU A 32 6.76 15.67 2.34
N PRO A 33 7.51 15.75 3.46
CA PRO A 33 6.93 15.56 4.77
C PRO A 33 5.74 16.50 5.01
N GLY A 34 4.65 15.94 5.55
CA GLY A 34 3.44 16.75 5.88
C GLY A 34 2.54 17.10 4.70
N LYS A 35 2.86 16.66 3.48
CA LYS A 35 2.00 16.83 2.31
C LYS A 35 1.50 15.49 1.78
N PHE A 36 0.28 15.46 1.26
CA PHE A 36 -0.22 14.31 0.51
C PHE A 36 0.30 14.41 -0.92
N PRO A 37 1.03 13.39 -1.40
CA PRO A 37 1.60 13.43 -2.74
C PRO A 37 0.54 13.18 -3.82
N PRO A 38 0.71 13.76 -5.01
CA PRO A 38 -0.20 13.55 -6.13
C PRO A 38 -0.04 12.13 -6.70
N LEU A 39 -1.18 11.45 -6.90
CA LEU A 39 -1.20 10.05 -7.35
C LEU A 39 -0.56 9.84 -8.72
N GLU A 40 -0.69 10.80 -9.61
CA GLU A 40 -0.14 10.77 -10.97
C GLU A 40 1.40 10.78 -11.03
N LYS A 41 2.05 11.20 -9.94
CA LYS A 41 3.51 11.15 -9.79
C LYS A 41 4.02 9.84 -9.20
N ALA A 42 3.12 8.93 -8.84
CA ALA A 42 3.50 7.63 -8.31
C ALA A 42 4.03 6.71 -9.41
N HIS A 43 5.10 6.00 -9.12
CA HIS A 43 5.53 4.87 -9.93
C HIS A 43 4.53 3.72 -9.78
N VAL A 44 4.20 3.08 -10.89
CA VAL A 44 3.25 1.97 -10.96
C VAL A 44 4.00 0.70 -11.32
N TYR A 45 3.81 -0.35 -10.55
CA TYR A 45 4.35 -1.67 -10.85
C TYR A 45 3.49 -2.77 -10.22
N ARG A 46 3.75 -4.01 -10.61
CA ARG A 46 3.06 -5.21 -10.12
C ARG A 46 4.10 -6.19 -9.58
N GLY A 47 3.79 -6.86 -8.48
CA GLY A 47 4.73 -7.82 -7.90
C GLY A 47 4.15 -8.65 -6.78
N GLU A 48 4.90 -9.69 -6.42
CA GLU A 48 4.59 -10.63 -5.35
C GLU A 48 4.95 -10.05 -3.98
N LEU A 49 4.07 -10.14 -3.03
CA LEU A 49 4.36 -9.84 -1.63
C LEU A 49 5.16 -10.98 -1.01
N VAL A 50 6.43 -10.75 -0.68
CA VAL A 50 7.32 -11.80 -0.16
C VAL A 50 7.63 -11.68 1.32
N PHE A 51 7.42 -10.51 1.90
CA PHE A 51 7.64 -10.26 3.32
C PHE A 51 6.74 -9.14 3.82
N VAL A 52 6.26 -9.27 5.06
CA VAL A 52 5.47 -8.25 5.76
C VAL A 52 5.92 -8.10 7.20
N ASP A 53 6.19 -6.88 7.60
CA ASP A 53 6.22 -6.41 8.99
C ASP A 53 5.01 -5.49 9.20
N HIS A 54 3.87 -6.09 9.51
CA HIS A 54 2.61 -5.37 9.62
C HIS A 54 2.62 -4.33 10.75
N ALA A 55 3.36 -4.57 11.84
CA ALA A 55 3.43 -3.67 12.98
C ALA A 55 4.12 -2.34 12.63
N ASN A 56 5.06 -2.37 11.71
CA ASN A 56 5.80 -1.21 11.23
C ASN A 56 5.32 -0.73 9.85
N ARG A 57 4.28 -1.38 9.30
CA ARG A 57 3.73 -1.10 7.97
C ARG A 57 4.77 -1.14 6.87
N ARG A 58 5.58 -2.20 6.86
CA ARG A 58 6.68 -2.44 5.93
C ARG A 58 6.58 -3.82 5.31
N GLY A 59 7.29 -4.00 4.24
CA GLY A 59 7.41 -5.29 3.58
C GLY A 59 8.41 -5.27 2.45
N SER A 60 8.35 -6.33 1.65
CA SER A 60 9.13 -6.42 0.42
C SER A 60 8.27 -7.01 -0.70
N ILE A 61 8.41 -6.44 -1.89
CA ILE A 61 7.73 -6.89 -3.10
C ILE A 61 8.77 -7.33 -4.10
N ARG A 62 8.57 -8.51 -4.67
CA ARG A 62 9.34 -9.00 -5.80
C ARG A 62 8.63 -8.60 -7.08
N VAL A 63 9.20 -7.63 -7.79
CA VAL A 63 8.66 -7.16 -9.06
C VAL A 63 8.90 -8.23 -10.13
N GLN A 64 7.91 -8.46 -10.97
CA GLN A 64 8.05 -9.31 -12.13
C GLN A 64 9.11 -8.72 -13.07
N GLY A 65 10.09 -9.53 -13.45
CA GLY A 65 11.12 -9.17 -14.43
C GLY A 65 10.70 -9.51 -15.85
N GLU A 66 11.44 -9.00 -16.80
CA GLU A 66 11.35 -9.38 -18.21
C GLU A 66 12.49 -10.35 -18.58
N GLY A 67 12.24 -11.21 -19.56
CA GLY A 67 13.24 -12.14 -20.10
C GLY A 67 13.57 -13.31 -19.16
N THR A 68 14.84 -13.70 -19.09
CA THR A 68 15.29 -14.88 -18.32
C THR A 68 15.40 -14.65 -16.81
N TYR A 69 15.34 -13.42 -16.35
CA TYR A 69 15.51 -13.04 -14.94
C TYR A 69 14.17 -12.64 -14.30
N PHE A 70 13.29 -13.59 -14.14
CA PHE A 70 11.95 -13.36 -13.60
C PHE A 70 11.91 -13.14 -12.09
N ARG A 71 12.97 -13.50 -11.39
CA ARG A 71 13.07 -13.35 -9.94
C ARG A 71 14.02 -12.23 -9.58
N ASN A 72 13.54 -11.02 -9.74
CA ASN A 72 14.25 -9.87 -9.19
C ASN A 72 14.40 -9.99 -7.68
N PRO A 73 15.47 -9.43 -7.08
CA PRO A 73 15.56 -9.31 -5.64
C PRO A 73 14.33 -8.59 -5.08
N PRO A 74 13.79 -9.02 -3.92
CA PRO A 74 12.70 -8.32 -3.29
C PRO A 74 13.09 -6.87 -2.99
N GLN A 75 12.23 -5.94 -3.36
CA GLN A 75 12.42 -4.52 -3.12
C GLN A 75 11.70 -4.15 -1.82
N PRO A 76 12.42 -3.59 -0.84
CA PRO A 76 11.83 -3.18 0.42
C PRO A 76 10.94 -1.96 0.23
N PHE A 77 9.88 -1.89 1.03
CA PHE A 77 8.99 -0.74 1.08
C PHE A 77 8.56 -0.38 2.50
N ALA A 78 8.21 0.87 2.69
CA ALA A 78 7.46 1.36 3.83
C ALA A 78 6.17 2.03 3.32
N MET A 79 5.04 1.74 3.96
CA MET A 79 3.81 2.47 3.67
C MET A 79 3.93 3.90 4.16
N LEU A 80 3.50 4.85 3.36
CA LEU A 80 3.27 6.21 3.86
C LEU A 80 2.27 6.17 5.03
N PRO A 81 2.33 7.09 5.99
CA PRO A 81 1.42 7.08 7.14
C PRO A 81 -0.05 7.02 6.75
N TYR A 82 -0.41 7.69 5.67
CA TYR A 82 -1.73 7.73 5.05
C TYR A 82 -1.85 6.76 3.86
N GLY A 83 -0.86 5.90 3.64
CA GLY A 83 -0.89 4.89 2.60
C GLY A 83 -2.02 3.88 2.84
N MET A 84 -2.64 3.46 1.75
CA MET A 84 -3.82 2.60 1.77
C MET A 84 -3.50 1.20 1.27
N VAL A 85 -4.15 0.23 1.87
CA VAL A 85 -4.15 -1.16 1.41
C VAL A 85 -5.57 -1.54 1.04
N ARG A 86 -5.73 -2.20 -0.10
CA ARG A 86 -7.01 -2.76 -0.58
C ARG A 86 -6.85 -4.24 -0.82
N TYR A 87 -7.77 -5.03 -0.27
CA TYR A 87 -7.80 -6.47 -0.42
C TYR A 87 -9.24 -6.94 -0.57
N HIS A 88 -9.49 -7.83 -1.54
CA HIS A 88 -10.83 -8.26 -1.91
C HIS A 88 -11.79 -7.08 -2.19
N ALA A 89 -11.28 -6.06 -2.89
CA ALA A 89 -12.00 -4.83 -3.23
C ALA A 89 -12.50 -4.00 -2.01
N ALA A 90 -11.92 -4.21 -0.83
CA ALA A 90 -12.27 -3.56 0.41
C ALA A 90 -11.06 -2.92 1.10
N PRO A 91 -11.27 -1.99 2.06
CA PRO A 91 -10.19 -1.53 2.92
C PRO A 91 -9.53 -2.67 3.68
N ALA A 92 -8.20 -2.61 3.80
CA ALA A 92 -7.40 -3.64 4.44
C ALA A 92 -6.17 -3.05 5.15
N ASP A 93 -5.46 -3.91 5.87
CA ASP A 93 -4.13 -3.63 6.40
C ASP A 93 -3.14 -4.68 5.88
N LEU A 94 -1.84 -4.42 5.97
CA LEU A 94 -0.80 -5.36 5.51
C LEU A 94 -0.92 -6.75 6.14
N ARG A 95 -1.48 -6.86 7.33
CA ARG A 95 -1.73 -8.13 8.04
C ARG A 95 -2.79 -9.00 7.36
N ASP A 96 -3.64 -8.41 6.54
CA ASP A 96 -4.72 -9.11 5.85
C ASP A 96 -4.25 -9.75 4.54
N LEU A 97 -3.07 -9.37 4.07
CA LEU A 97 -2.49 -9.83 2.82
C LEU A 97 -1.69 -11.13 3.01
N PRO A 98 -2.09 -12.24 2.41
CA PRO A 98 -1.27 -13.45 2.38
C PRO A 98 0.05 -13.23 1.62
N LEU A 99 1.14 -13.83 2.10
CA LEU A 99 2.37 -13.87 1.33
C LEU A 99 2.16 -14.61 0.01
N GLY A 100 2.83 -14.16 -1.04
CA GLY A 100 2.63 -14.67 -2.39
C GLY A 100 1.55 -13.91 -3.18
N THR A 101 0.69 -13.12 -2.53
CA THR A 101 -0.30 -12.31 -3.25
C THR A 101 0.39 -11.37 -4.22
N VAL A 102 -0.11 -11.34 -5.46
CA VAL A 102 0.34 -10.39 -6.47
C VAL A 102 -0.41 -9.09 -6.28
N LEU A 103 0.35 -8.01 -6.07
CA LEU A 103 -0.17 -6.69 -5.76
C LEU A 103 0.14 -5.68 -6.87
N HIS A 104 -0.80 -4.80 -7.12
CA HIS A 104 -0.60 -3.56 -7.87
C HIS A 104 -0.16 -2.47 -6.89
N VAL A 105 0.91 -1.80 -7.23
CA VAL A 105 1.60 -0.87 -6.35
C VAL A 105 1.64 0.52 -6.95
N ARG A 106 1.34 1.52 -6.13
CA ARG A 106 1.62 2.92 -6.43
C ARG A 106 2.49 3.49 -5.34
N GLY A 107 3.71 3.88 -5.72
CA GLY A 107 4.71 4.30 -4.74
C GLY A 107 5.66 5.34 -5.29
N TYR A 108 6.46 5.87 -4.40
CA TYR A 108 7.44 6.91 -4.68
C TYR A 108 8.82 6.45 -4.29
N LEU A 109 9.82 7.08 -4.85
CA LEU A 109 11.20 6.89 -4.40
C LEU A 109 11.34 7.33 -2.93
N PRO A 110 12.27 6.72 -2.20
CA PRO A 110 12.55 7.11 -0.82
C PRO A 110 13.02 8.58 -0.77
N PRO A 111 12.88 9.25 0.38
CA PRO A 111 13.42 10.59 0.58
C PRO A 111 14.91 10.64 0.20
N ASP A 112 15.34 11.74 -0.37
CA ASP A 112 16.76 11.94 -0.65
C ASP A 112 17.52 12.09 0.68
N PRO A 113 18.49 11.22 0.98
CA PRO A 113 19.28 11.31 2.21
C PRO A 113 20.01 12.64 2.37
N LYS A 114 20.31 13.33 1.26
CA LYS A 114 21.01 14.62 1.29
C LYS A 114 20.12 15.80 1.69
N THR A 115 18.82 15.68 1.40
CA THR A 115 17.84 16.74 1.68
C THR A 115 16.88 16.38 2.82
N SER A 116 16.94 15.14 3.32
CA SER A 116 16.11 14.69 4.42
C SER A 116 16.49 15.42 5.72
N VAL A 117 15.50 16.03 6.34
CA VAL A 117 15.66 16.69 7.66
C VAL A 117 15.79 15.66 8.80
N VAL A 118 15.54 14.39 8.52
CA VAL A 118 15.69 13.32 9.51
C VAL A 118 17.14 12.90 9.53
N PRO A 119 17.86 13.07 10.65
CA PRO A 119 19.25 12.66 10.74
C PRO A 119 19.38 11.17 10.47
N VAL A 120 20.19 10.81 9.49
CA VAL A 120 20.64 9.42 9.33
C VAL A 120 21.54 9.14 10.52
N LEU A 121 21.10 8.25 11.41
CA LEU A 121 21.95 7.86 12.53
C LEU A 121 23.23 7.25 11.97
N PRO A 122 24.40 7.75 12.38
CA PRO A 122 25.66 7.17 11.94
C PRO A 122 25.72 5.71 12.38
N VAL A 123 25.95 4.83 11.44
CA VAL A 123 26.18 3.43 11.76
C VAL A 123 27.47 3.36 12.55
N ASN A 124 27.40 2.79 13.73
CA ASN A 124 28.60 2.59 14.53
C ASN A 124 29.50 1.57 13.81
N ALA A 125 30.61 2.05 13.26
CA ALA A 125 31.56 1.22 12.52
C ALA A 125 32.15 0.05 13.36
N LYS A 126 31.93 0.06 14.66
CA LYS A 126 32.37 -0.99 15.59
C LYS A 126 31.37 -2.10 15.77
N ASP A 127 30.17 -1.95 15.26
CA ASP A 127 29.11 -2.95 15.42
C ASP A 127 29.26 -4.05 14.37
N LYS A 128 30.23 -4.93 14.62
CA LYS A 128 30.56 -6.04 13.73
C LYS A 128 29.50 -7.16 13.72
N ASP A 129 28.57 -7.13 14.66
CA ASP A 129 27.60 -8.22 14.86
C ASP A 129 26.37 -8.12 13.95
N HIS A 130 26.28 -7.09 13.11
CA HIS A 130 25.11 -6.83 12.28
C HIS A 130 25.30 -7.21 10.80
N GLY A 131 26.18 -8.12 10.46
CA GLY A 131 26.30 -8.73 9.14
C GLY A 131 26.39 -7.71 7.99
N TYR A 132 25.47 -7.77 7.04
CA TYR A 132 25.43 -6.83 5.92
C TYR A 132 25.20 -5.36 6.32
N LEU A 133 24.70 -5.11 7.53
CA LEU A 133 24.52 -3.77 8.07
C LEU A 133 25.85 -3.13 8.49
N GLY A 134 26.92 -3.90 8.60
CA GLY A 134 28.25 -3.38 8.90
C GLY A 134 28.80 -2.36 7.91
N LYS A 135 28.15 -2.19 6.77
CA LYS A 135 28.49 -1.16 5.79
C LYS A 135 27.58 0.09 5.84
N GLY A 136 26.67 0.16 6.79
CA GLY A 136 25.88 1.35 7.04
C GLY A 136 24.82 1.70 5.99
N ILE A 137 24.57 0.84 5.03
CA ILE A 137 23.60 1.09 3.98
C ILE A 137 22.38 0.21 4.27
N THR A 138 21.33 0.83 4.79
CA THR A 138 20.01 0.21 4.75
C THR A 138 19.53 0.30 3.30
N PRO A 139 18.99 -0.78 2.72
CA PRO A 139 18.36 -0.68 1.41
C PRO A 139 17.32 0.45 1.44
N ALA A 140 17.35 1.31 0.44
CA ALA A 140 16.37 2.37 0.31
C ALA A 140 14.98 1.74 0.17
N GLU A 141 14.05 2.13 1.02
CA GLU A 141 12.67 1.64 0.98
C GLU A 141 11.81 2.58 0.14
N ASN A 142 11.11 2.03 -0.86
CA ASN A 142 10.11 2.80 -1.58
C ASN A 142 8.95 3.18 -0.63
N HIS A 143 8.43 4.37 -0.79
CA HIS A 143 7.30 4.87 0.00
C HIS A 143 5.98 4.60 -0.72
N LEU A 144 5.20 3.67 -0.23
CA LEU A 144 3.97 3.25 -0.91
C LEU A 144 2.76 4.04 -0.43
N LEU A 145 2.00 4.54 -1.40
CA LEU A 145 0.73 5.22 -1.19
C LEU A 145 -0.44 4.25 -1.29
N LEU A 146 -0.35 3.28 -2.22
CA LEU A 146 -1.44 2.35 -2.48
C LEU A 146 -0.90 0.96 -2.80
N LEU A 147 -1.46 -0.04 -2.12
CA LEU A 147 -1.32 -1.46 -2.42
C LEU A 147 -2.70 -2.05 -2.69
N GLU A 148 -2.85 -2.74 -3.81
CA GLU A 148 -4.11 -3.34 -4.22
C GLU A 148 -3.89 -4.76 -4.70
N ASP A 149 -4.73 -5.70 -4.26
CA ASP A 149 -4.85 -6.99 -4.92
C ASP A 149 -5.56 -6.86 -6.28
N GLU A 150 -5.60 -7.92 -7.04
CA GLU A 150 -6.16 -7.91 -8.39
C GLU A 150 -7.64 -7.47 -8.42
N PRO A 151 -8.55 -7.98 -7.55
CA PRO A 151 -9.94 -7.52 -7.52
C PRO A 151 -10.08 -6.03 -7.19
N SER A 152 -9.28 -5.53 -6.25
CA SER A 152 -9.30 -4.11 -5.87
C SER A 152 -8.84 -3.21 -7.01
N HIS A 153 -7.77 -3.60 -7.68
CA HIS A 153 -7.25 -2.90 -8.86
C HIS A 153 -8.27 -2.87 -9.99
N CYS A 154 -8.86 -4.02 -10.33
CA CYS A 154 -9.87 -4.12 -11.35
C CYS A 154 -11.10 -3.23 -11.04
N LEU A 155 -11.54 -3.22 -9.78
CA LEU A 155 -12.66 -2.37 -9.36
C LEU A 155 -12.35 -0.88 -9.55
N ARG A 156 -11.17 -0.44 -9.10
CA ARG A 156 -10.76 0.97 -9.21
C ARG A 156 -10.59 1.43 -10.66
N GLU A 157 -10.05 0.57 -11.50
CA GLU A 157 -9.85 0.86 -12.94
C GLU A 157 -11.12 0.62 -13.78
N GLY A 158 -12.23 0.21 -13.18
CA GLY A 158 -13.46 -0.12 -13.90
C GLY A 158 -13.30 -1.32 -14.85
N LYS A 159 -12.43 -2.26 -14.51
CA LYS A 159 -12.10 -3.46 -15.29
C LYS A 159 -12.73 -4.72 -14.70
N ILE A 160 -12.84 -5.76 -15.52
CA ILE A 160 -13.28 -7.09 -15.13
C ILE A 160 -12.50 -8.13 -15.93
N TRP A 161 -12.25 -9.27 -15.32
CA TRP A 161 -11.67 -10.38 -16.03
C TRP A 161 -12.72 -11.09 -16.88
N LYS A 162 -12.35 -11.44 -18.11
CA LYS A 162 -13.10 -12.28 -19.03
C LYS A 162 -12.32 -13.56 -19.27
N LEU A 163 -12.87 -14.68 -18.84
CA LEU A 163 -12.31 -16.00 -19.13
C LEU A 163 -12.55 -16.32 -20.61
N LYS A 164 -11.48 -16.61 -21.34
CA LYS A 164 -11.53 -16.97 -22.77
C LYS A 164 -11.47 -18.48 -22.93
N GLU A 165 -10.61 -19.12 -22.16
CA GLU A 165 -10.30 -20.52 -22.31
C GLU A 165 -9.87 -21.14 -21.00
N VAL A 166 -10.26 -22.38 -20.79
CA VAL A 166 -9.77 -23.24 -19.72
C VAL A 166 -9.22 -24.52 -20.28
N ASN A 167 -8.07 -24.95 -19.80
CA ASN A 167 -7.42 -26.21 -20.18
C ASN A 167 -7.08 -26.97 -18.89
N ILE A 168 -7.84 -28.03 -18.61
CA ILE A 168 -7.76 -28.81 -17.38
C ILE A 168 -7.17 -30.17 -17.67
N THR A 169 -6.34 -30.66 -16.77
CA THR A 169 -5.83 -32.02 -16.72
C THR A 169 -5.62 -32.42 -15.27
N ASN A 170 -6.33 -33.44 -14.79
CA ASN A 170 -6.25 -33.92 -13.40
C ASN A 170 -6.43 -32.79 -12.35
N ASN A 171 -7.52 -32.01 -12.49
CA ASN A 171 -7.90 -30.92 -11.58
C ASN A 171 -6.89 -29.77 -11.48
N ALA A 172 -5.95 -29.70 -12.39
CA ALA A 172 -5.00 -28.61 -12.54
C ALA A 172 -4.96 -28.17 -14.00
N GLY A 173 -4.51 -26.97 -14.26
CA GLY A 173 -4.40 -26.50 -15.63
C GLY A 173 -4.10 -25.03 -15.75
N THR A 174 -4.56 -24.48 -16.86
CA THR A 174 -4.37 -23.08 -17.19
C THR A 174 -5.67 -22.43 -17.62
N ILE A 175 -5.82 -21.16 -17.32
CA ILE A 175 -6.89 -20.29 -17.82
C ILE A 175 -6.24 -19.18 -18.64
N VAL A 176 -6.78 -18.94 -19.84
CA VAL A 176 -6.51 -17.72 -20.60
C VAL A 176 -7.62 -16.72 -20.30
N ALA A 177 -7.24 -15.56 -19.80
CA ALA A 177 -8.19 -14.51 -19.43
C ALA A 177 -7.66 -13.14 -19.83
N SER A 178 -8.57 -12.18 -20.06
CA SER A 178 -8.23 -10.80 -20.38
C SER A 178 -8.90 -9.83 -19.41
N ARG A 179 -8.22 -8.72 -19.10
CA ARG A 179 -8.82 -7.59 -18.40
C ARG A 179 -9.52 -6.69 -19.39
N GLU A 180 -10.82 -6.56 -19.26
CA GLU A 180 -11.64 -5.74 -20.16
C GLU A 180 -12.33 -4.62 -19.39
N SER A 181 -12.51 -3.45 -20.01
CA SER A 181 -13.27 -2.36 -19.45
C SER A 181 -14.75 -2.77 -19.31
N LYS A 182 -15.35 -2.50 -18.15
CA LYS A 182 -16.80 -2.68 -17.93
C LYS A 182 -17.66 -1.81 -18.84
N GLN A 183 -17.10 -0.71 -19.35
CA GLN A 183 -17.80 0.26 -20.19
C GLN A 183 -17.67 -0.03 -21.70
N GLY A 184 -17.07 -1.16 -22.08
CA GLY A 184 -16.99 -1.58 -23.48
C GLY A 184 -16.03 -0.77 -24.36
N GLN A 185 -15.11 -0.01 -23.74
CA GLN A 185 -14.06 0.66 -24.50
C GLN A 185 -13.10 -0.39 -25.07
N THR A 186 -12.84 -0.33 -26.36
CA THR A 186 -11.99 -1.27 -27.11
C THR A 186 -10.50 -0.93 -26.91
N GLU A 187 -10.03 -0.93 -25.67
CA GLU A 187 -8.60 -1.03 -25.45
C GLU A 187 -8.18 -2.46 -25.78
N LYS A 188 -6.99 -2.61 -26.38
CA LYS A 188 -6.42 -3.93 -26.64
C LYS A 188 -6.32 -4.66 -25.30
N ALA A 189 -7.17 -5.65 -25.13
CA ALA A 189 -7.20 -6.42 -23.88
C ALA A 189 -5.89 -7.19 -23.73
N ASP A 190 -5.19 -6.98 -22.62
CA ASP A 190 -4.02 -7.76 -22.29
C ASP A 190 -4.49 -9.16 -21.82
N GLU A 191 -4.17 -10.17 -22.63
CA GLU A 191 -4.44 -11.55 -22.28
C GLU A 191 -3.33 -12.12 -21.43
N GLU A 192 -3.70 -12.76 -20.34
CA GLU A 192 -2.77 -13.47 -19.45
C GLU A 192 -3.14 -14.96 -19.38
N THR A 193 -2.12 -15.80 -19.36
CA THR A 193 -2.26 -17.21 -19.05
C THR A 193 -1.92 -17.44 -17.58
N LEU A 194 -2.91 -17.90 -16.83
CA LEU A 194 -2.83 -18.10 -15.39
C LEU A 194 -2.94 -19.60 -15.08
N THR A 195 -2.17 -20.09 -14.13
CA THR A 195 -2.30 -21.48 -13.66
C THR A 195 -3.36 -21.61 -12.58
N LEU A 196 -3.94 -22.79 -12.45
CA LEU A 196 -4.83 -23.18 -11.35
C LEU A 196 -4.56 -24.62 -10.93
N ASP A 197 -4.97 -25.00 -9.74
CA ASP A 197 -4.93 -26.37 -9.25
C ASP A 197 -6.03 -26.63 -8.20
N GLY A 198 -6.03 -27.80 -7.58
CA GLY A 198 -7.02 -28.17 -6.59
C GLY A 198 -7.05 -27.30 -5.32
N ALA A 199 -6.07 -26.40 -5.13
CA ALA A 199 -6.08 -25.43 -4.04
C ALA A 199 -6.73 -24.09 -4.44
N THR A 200 -7.05 -23.90 -5.73
CA THR A 200 -7.78 -22.72 -6.20
C THR A 200 -9.20 -22.74 -5.63
N CYS A 201 -9.57 -21.70 -4.87
CA CYS A 201 -10.92 -21.56 -4.34
C CYS A 201 -11.84 -20.90 -5.36
N ILE A 202 -12.99 -21.50 -5.59
CA ILE A 202 -14.00 -20.99 -6.53
C ILE A 202 -15.24 -20.63 -5.73
N TRP A 203 -15.74 -19.41 -5.90
CA TRP A 203 -16.84 -18.86 -5.12
C TRP A 203 -18.05 -18.59 -6.03
N ARG A 204 -19.20 -19.15 -5.66
CA ARG A 204 -20.49 -18.90 -6.30
C ARG A 204 -21.51 -18.53 -5.23
N GLY A 205 -21.97 -17.30 -5.24
CA GLY A 205 -22.81 -16.79 -4.17
C GLY A 205 -22.11 -16.84 -2.81
N ARG A 206 -22.56 -17.78 -1.95
CA ARG A 206 -21.95 -18.02 -0.62
C ARG A 206 -21.23 -19.36 -0.51
N GLU A 207 -21.18 -20.11 -1.58
CA GLU A 207 -20.62 -21.44 -1.65
C GLU A 207 -19.19 -21.41 -2.13
N SER A 208 -18.35 -22.23 -1.52
CA SER A 208 -17.02 -22.53 -1.99
C SER A 208 -17.07 -23.80 -2.80
N LEU A 209 -16.58 -23.77 -4.02
CA LEU A 209 -16.51 -24.87 -4.96
C LEU A 209 -15.05 -25.22 -5.20
N LEU A 210 -14.83 -26.47 -5.58
CA LEU A 210 -13.56 -26.93 -6.11
C LEU A 210 -13.62 -27.01 -7.64
N VAL A 211 -12.46 -27.19 -8.28
CA VAL A 211 -12.38 -27.42 -9.72
C VAL A 211 -13.21 -28.64 -10.14
N GLU A 212 -13.19 -29.67 -9.29
CA GLU A 212 -13.93 -30.91 -9.46
C GLU A 212 -15.45 -30.71 -9.53
N ASP A 213 -15.96 -29.75 -8.76
CA ASP A 213 -17.40 -29.44 -8.76
C ASP A 213 -17.83 -28.86 -10.11
N LEU A 214 -17.02 -27.95 -10.68
CA LEU A 214 -17.29 -27.39 -12.00
C LEU A 214 -17.14 -28.43 -13.12
N ILE A 215 -16.27 -29.39 -12.97
CA ILE A 215 -16.15 -30.53 -13.89
C ILE A 215 -17.37 -31.42 -13.77
N ALA A 216 -17.80 -31.77 -12.55
CA ALA A 216 -18.96 -32.59 -12.31
C ALA A 216 -20.27 -31.95 -12.84
N GLU A 217 -20.38 -30.63 -12.76
CA GLU A 217 -21.51 -29.86 -13.31
C GLU A 217 -21.41 -29.70 -14.86
N GLY A 218 -20.32 -30.10 -15.48
CA GLY A 218 -20.09 -29.99 -16.94
C GLY A 218 -19.80 -28.55 -17.41
N ILE A 219 -19.55 -27.64 -16.47
CA ILE A 219 -19.16 -26.25 -16.77
C ILE A 219 -17.74 -26.22 -17.34
N TRP A 220 -16.83 -26.95 -16.71
CA TRP A 220 -15.45 -27.12 -17.17
C TRP A 220 -15.21 -28.52 -17.73
N PRO A 221 -14.20 -28.73 -18.61
CA PRO A 221 -13.91 -30.04 -19.16
C PRO A 221 -13.20 -30.92 -18.12
N ASN A 222 -13.45 -32.20 -18.19
CA ASN A 222 -12.72 -33.20 -17.39
C ASN A 222 -11.26 -33.35 -17.84
N SER A 223 -11.00 -33.11 -19.12
CA SER A 223 -9.65 -33.07 -19.69
C SER A 223 -9.66 -32.24 -20.98
N GLY A 224 -8.51 -31.60 -21.26
CA GLY A 224 -8.33 -30.81 -22.46
C GLY A 224 -8.93 -29.42 -22.38
N LYS A 225 -9.13 -28.83 -23.52
CA LYS A 225 -9.39 -27.41 -23.75
C LYS A 225 -10.85 -27.12 -24.02
N LYS A 226 -11.37 -26.06 -23.38
CA LYS A 226 -12.73 -25.54 -23.62
C LYS A 226 -12.72 -24.02 -23.69
N SER A 227 -13.40 -23.45 -24.66
CA SER A 227 -13.69 -22.01 -24.70
C SER A 227 -14.79 -21.66 -23.71
N LEU A 228 -14.61 -20.57 -22.95
CA LEU A 228 -15.58 -20.04 -21.99
C LEU A 228 -16.32 -18.79 -22.50
N GLU A 229 -16.06 -18.37 -23.76
CA GLU A 229 -16.75 -17.29 -24.47
C GLU A 229 -16.86 -15.97 -23.66
N GLY A 230 -15.83 -15.66 -22.89
CA GLY A 230 -15.76 -14.39 -22.17
C GLY A 230 -16.57 -14.33 -20.88
N GLN A 231 -16.73 -15.43 -20.16
CA GLN A 231 -17.33 -15.45 -18.82
C GLN A 231 -16.66 -14.40 -17.91
N ALA A 232 -17.48 -13.48 -17.37
CA ALA A 232 -17.01 -12.43 -16.48
C ALA A 232 -16.78 -12.97 -15.07
N VAL A 233 -15.60 -12.69 -14.49
CA VAL A 233 -15.22 -13.12 -13.13
C VAL A 233 -14.33 -12.08 -12.47
N GLN A 234 -14.13 -12.21 -11.16
CA GLN A 234 -13.00 -11.59 -10.47
C GLN A 234 -11.99 -12.66 -10.09
N LEU A 235 -10.71 -12.32 -10.14
CA LEU A 235 -9.61 -13.25 -9.87
C LEU A 235 -8.71 -12.75 -8.74
N GLY A 236 -8.45 -13.60 -7.76
CA GLY A 236 -7.33 -13.46 -6.84
C GLY A 236 -6.09 -14.08 -7.46
N ILE A 237 -4.99 -13.33 -7.50
CA ILE A 237 -3.77 -13.78 -8.15
C ILE A 237 -2.64 -13.87 -7.13
N THR A 238 -1.96 -14.98 -7.15
CA THR A 238 -0.79 -15.25 -6.32
C THR A 238 0.37 -15.74 -7.19
N TRP A 239 1.56 -15.73 -6.62
CA TRP A 239 2.73 -16.32 -7.24
C TRP A 239 2.87 -17.75 -6.73
N LYS A 240 2.86 -18.73 -7.63
CA LYS A 240 3.07 -20.13 -7.26
C LYS A 240 4.55 -20.41 -7.04
N PRO A 241 4.97 -20.84 -5.83
CA PRO A 241 6.32 -21.32 -5.63
C PRO A 241 6.59 -22.52 -6.56
N ASN A 242 7.77 -22.58 -7.14
CA ASN A 242 8.20 -23.67 -8.04
C ASN A 242 7.49 -23.74 -9.40
N ALA A 243 6.64 -22.78 -9.76
CA ALA A 243 6.17 -22.69 -11.14
C ALA A 243 7.31 -22.27 -12.07
N GLU A 244 7.25 -22.71 -13.31
CA GLU A 244 8.09 -22.16 -14.36
C GLU A 244 7.95 -20.62 -14.41
N PHE A 245 9.01 -19.97 -14.66
CA PHE A 245 9.37 -18.58 -14.29
C PHE A 245 8.41 -17.45 -14.62
N THR A 246 7.24 -17.65 -15.21
CA THR A 246 6.41 -16.57 -15.73
C THR A 246 4.92 -16.66 -15.47
N GLN A 247 4.46 -17.68 -14.77
CA GLN A 247 3.02 -17.88 -14.62
C GLN A 247 2.54 -17.49 -13.25
N PHE A 248 1.64 -16.53 -13.21
CA PHE A 248 0.86 -16.28 -12.03
C PHE A 248 -0.17 -17.40 -11.83
N HIS A 249 -0.51 -17.62 -10.58
CA HIS A 249 -1.44 -18.65 -10.16
C HIS A 249 -2.72 -18.01 -9.61
N ILE A 250 -3.85 -18.61 -9.90
CA ILE A 250 -5.15 -18.17 -9.39
C ILE A 250 -5.36 -18.77 -8.01
N SER A 251 -5.47 -17.92 -6.99
CA SER A 251 -5.85 -18.35 -5.64
C SER A 251 -7.38 -18.45 -5.49
N ASP A 252 -8.10 -17.49 -6.07
CA ASP A 252 -9.54 -17.36 -5.93
C ASP A 252 -10.20 -16.96 -7.25
N ILE A 253 -11.38 -17.51 -7.50
CA ILE A 253 -12.27 -17.13 -8.61
C ILE A 253 -13.63 -16.79 -8.03
N TRP A 254 -14.07 -15.56 -8.16
CA TRP A 254 -15.45 -15.17 -7.85
C TRP A 254 -16.27 -15.16 -9.15
N LEU A 255 -17.17 -16.13 -9.26
CA LEU A 255 -17.97 -16.37 -10.47
C LEU A 255 -19.10 -15.37 -10.64
N ASP A 256 -19.48 -14.69 -9.58
CA ASP A 256 -20.60 -13.74 -9.59
C ASP A 256 -20.39 -12.59 -8.59
N ASP A 257 -21.17 -11.53 -8.77
CA ASP A 257 -21.11 -10.34 -7.91
C ASP A 257 -21.50 -10.63 -6.46
N THR A 258 -22.37 -11.61 -6.21
CA THR A 258 -22.80 -11.97 -4.86
C THR A 258 -21.61 -12.54 -4.05
N ALA A 259 -20.85 -13.41 -4.68
CA ALA A 259 -19.64 -13.99 -4.09
C ALA A 259 -18.61 -12.89 -3.78
N MET A 260 -18.38 -11.97 -4.73
CA MET A 260 -17.47 -10.86 -4.52
C MET A 260 -17.94 -9.91 -3.40
N GLN A 261 -19.22 -9.56 -3.38
CA GLN A 261 -19.82 -8.72 -2.33
C GLN A 261 -19.71 -9.35 -0.94
N PHE A 262 -19.79 -10.68 -0.86
CA PHE A 262 -19.58 -11.39 0.40
C PHE A 262 -18.14 -11.25 0.90
N ALA A 263 -17.15 -11.40 0.03
CA ALA A 263 -15.74 -11.20 0.33
C ALA A 263 -15.47 -9.75 0.76
N VAL A 264 -15.98 -8.76 0.03
CA VAL A 264 -15.90 -7.33 0.35
C VAL A 264 -16.44 -7.06 1.75
N ARG A 265 -17.65 -7.54 2.06
CA ARG A 265 -18.27 -7.32 3.37
C ARG A 265 -17.44 -7.92 4.50
N LYS A 266 -16.98 -9.16 4.33
CA LYS A 266 -16.15 -9.84 5.33
C LYS A 266 -14.86 -9.07 5.59
N GLN A 267 -14.17 -8.64 4.53
CA GLN A 267 -12.93 -7.87 4.66
C GLN A 267 -13.19 -6.49 5.29
N THR A 268 -14.25 -5.80 4.89
CA THR A 268 -14.63 -4.51 5.47
C THR A 268 -14.86 -4.61 6.98
N GLU A 269 -15.63 -5.59 7.45
CA GLU A 269 -15.88 -5.77 8.88
C GLU A 269 -14.59 -6.13 9.64
N THR A 270 -13.73 -6.94 9.06
CA THR A 270 -12.40 -7.26 9.64
C THR A 270 -11.58 -5.98 9.80
N HIS A 271 -11.50 -5.16 8.76
CA HIS A 271 -10.75 -3.91 8.81
C HIS A 271 -11.36 -2.88 9.78
N LYS A 272 -12.69 -2.76 9.83
CA LYS A 272 -13.38 -1.89 10.80
C LYS A 272 -13.05 -2.26 12.24
N ALA A 273 -13.09 -3.56 12.55
CA ALA A 273 -12.71 -4.06 13.87
C ALA A 273 -11.23 -3.75 14.19
N PHE A 274 -10.36 -3.89 13.20
CA PHE A 274 -8.96 -3.55 13.32
C PHE A 274 -8.75 -2.06 13.62
N ILE A 275 -9.34 -1.16 12.84
CA ILE A 275 -9.21 0.31 13.06
C ILE A 275 -9.78 0.72 14.41
N ARG A 276 -10.97 0.21 14.79
CA ARG A 276 -11.56 0.53 16.11
C ARG A 276 -10.66 0.12 17.25
N SER A 277 -9.96 -1.00 17.13
CA SER A 277 -9.04 -1.48 18.16
C SER A 277 -7.73 -0.68 18.25
N ARG A 278 -7.29 -0.05 17.14
CA ARG A 278 -6.00 0.64 17.03
C ARG A 278 -6.14 2.15 16.85
N TRP A 279 -7.36 2.64 16.88
CA TRP A 279 -7.76 4.03 16.73
C TRP A 279 -7.54 4.57 15.31
N MET A 280 -8.31 5.57 14.95
CA MET A 280 -8.25 6.21 13.65
C MET A 280 -6.94 6.99 13.48
N PRO A 281 -6.13 6.68 12.49
CA PRO A 281 -4.95 7.47 12.21
C PRO A 281 -5.32 8.83 11.60
N ALA A 282 -4.58 9.85 12.00
CA ALA A 282 -4.78 11.24 11.57
C ALA A 282 -3.45 12.00 11.55
N ARG A 283 -3.43 13.10 10.84
CA ARG A 283 -2.34 14.08 10.89
C ARG A 283 -2.76 15.30 11.70
N VAL A 284 -1.87 15.78 12.55
CA VAL A 284 -2.07 17.08 13.24
C VAL A 284 -1.82 18.21 12.26
N ASP A 285 -2.81 19.05 12.05
CA ASP A 285 -2.71 20.24 11.21
C ASP A 285 -2.29 21.47 12.04
N ALA A 286 -2.90 21.65 13.21
CA ALA A 286 -2.62 22.76 14.10
C ALA A 286 -2.80 22.41 15.58
N VAL A 287 -2.10 23.11 16.44
CA VAL A 287 -2.25 23.06 17.90
C VAL A 287 -2.34 24.46 18.44
N GLU A 288 -3.46 24.78 19.07
CA GLU A 288 -3.70 26.02 19.80
C GLU A 288 -3.50 25.76 21.30
N TYR A 289 -2.40 26.22 21.85
CA TYR A 289 -2.07 26.00 23.26
C TYR A 289 -2.85 26.94 24.17
N GLY A 290 -3.50 26.40 25.16
CA GLY A 290 -4.18 27.12 26.24
C GLY A 290 -3.35 27.19 27.53
N LYS A 291 -3.98 27.60 28.61
CA LYS A 291 -3.35 27.62 29.95
C LYS A 291 -3.34 26.21 30.56
N PHE A 292 -2.38 25.95 31.45
CA PHE A 292 -2.30 24.71 32.23
C PHE A 292 -2.26 23.41 31.43
N GLY A 293 -1.67 23.43 30.25
CA GLY A 293 -1.56 22.24 29.39
C GLY A 293 -2.81 21.92 28.57
N HIS A 294 -3.88 22.71 28.68
CA HIS A 294 -5.01 22.59 27.77
C HIS A 294 -4.60 22.95 26.35
N ALA A 295 -5.19 22.31 25.38
CA ALA A 295 -4.99 22.65 23.98
C ALA A 295 -6.22 22.30 23.12
N THR A 296 -6.32 22.99 21.99
CA THR A 296 -7.21 22.58 20.89
C THR A 296 -6.34 22.08 19.75
N VAL A 297 -6.56 20.84 19.37
CA VAL A 297 -5.81 20.15 18.29
C VAL A 297 -6.74 20.00 17.10
N THR A 298 -6.28 20.46 15.95
CA THR A 298 -6.97 20.23 14.67
C THR A 298 -6.25 19.14 13.92
N THR A 299 -6.98 18.10 13.50
CA THR A 299 -6.42 16.93 12.82
C THR A 299 -7.23 16.57 11.60
N THR A 300 -6.55 16.18 10.51
CA THR A 300 -7.16 15.56 9.34
C THR A 300 -7.08 14.03 9.47
N LEU A 301 -8.24 13.37 9.44
CA LEU A 301 -8.30 11.90 9.45
C LEU A 301 -7.76 11.33 8.14
N PHE A 302 -7.07 10.20 8.20
CA PHE A 302 -6.59 9.56 6.99
C PHE A 302 -7.73 8.88 6.24
N GLY A 303 -7.61 8.84 4.91
CA GLY A 303 -8.56 8.24 4.00
C GLY A 303 -8.41 6.73 3.85
N GLY A 304 -9.25 6.15 3.01
CA GLY A 304 -9.15 4.73 2.65
C GLY A 304 -9.82 3.76 3.61
N MET A 305 -10.46 4.25 4.66
CA MET A 305 -11.24 3.46 5.61
C MET A 305 -12.70 3.33 5.15
N ASP A 306 -13.45 2.46 5.81
CA ASP A 306 -14.90 2.39 5.62
C ASP A 306 -15.59 3.66 6.16
N ASP A 307 -16.56 4.18 5.41
CA ASP A 307 -17.22 5.47 5.71
C ASP A 307 -17.92 5.47 7.08
N SER A 308 -18.41 4.32 7.53
CA SER A 308 -19.05 4.20 8.83
C SER A 308 -18.15 4.52 10.01
N LEU A 309 -16.82 4.36 9.84
CA LEU A 309 -15.85 4.72 10.88
C LEU A 309 -15.76 6.23 11.09
N TYR A 310 -15.89 7.01 10.02
CA TYR A 310 -15.87 8.47 10.10
C TYR A 310 -17.12 9.04 10.75
N THR A 311 -18.28 8.37 10.60
CA THR A 311 -19.54 8.80 11.21
C THR A 311 -19.57 8.66 12.72
N ASP A 312 -18.64 7.89 13.30
CA ASP A 312 -18.48 7.76 14.75
C ASP A 312 -17.87 9.01 15.40
N PHE A 313 -17.22 9.89 14.61
CA PHE A 313 -16.69 11.18 15.05
C PHE A 313 -17.79 12.22 15.03
N LYS A 314 -18.26 12.64 16.21
CA LYS A 314 -19.36 13.58 16.36
C LYS A 314 -18.99 14.68 17.35
N LYS A 315 -19.56 15.86 17.15
CA LYS A 315 -19.42 17.00 18.06
C LYS A 315 -19.87 16.63 19.48
N ASN A 316 -19.13 17.12 20.46
CA ASN A 316 -19.35 16.90 21.91
C ASN A 316 -19.17 15.46 22.40
N VAL A 317 -18.65 14.56 21.55
CA VAL A 317 -18.32 13.19 21.99
C VAL A 317 -16.97 13.21 22.71
N PRO A 318 -16.87 12.56 23.90
CA PRO A 318 -15.59 12.34 24.54
C PRO A 318 -14.67 11.51 23.65
N ALA A 319 -13.40 11.86 23.62
CA ALA A 319 -12.43 11.20 22.77
C ALA A 319 -11.04 11.15 23.45
N LEU A 320 -10.20 10.29 22.89
CA LEU A 320 -8.80 10.16 23.26
C LEU A 320 -7.94 10.40 22.03
N MET A 321 -6.81 11.06 22.24
CA MET A 321 -5.79 11.27 21.20
C MET A 321 -4.42 10.88 21.71
N ASN A 322 -3.64 10.20 20.89
CA ASN A 322 -2.27 9.81 21.21
C ASN A 322 -1.33 10.12 20.05
N GLY A 323 -0.12 10.57 20.35
CA GLY A 323 0.97 10.63 19.39
C GLY A 323 1.38 9.22 18.99
N ALA A 324 1.07 8.85 17.75
CA ALA A 324 1.34 7.50 17.25
C ALA A 324 2.34 7.54 16.11
N GLU A 325 3.43 8.26 16.33
CA GLU A 325 4.29 8.60 15.24
C GLU A 325 4.87 7.42 14.53
N ASN A 326 5.14 6.39 15.16
CA ASN A 326 5.85 5.35 14.47
C ASN A 326 5.34 3.98 14.77
N THR A 327 4.45 3.82 15.71
CA THR A 327 4.05 2.47 16.01
C THR A 327 2.77 2.44 16.82
N LEU A 328 1.91 1.57 16.43
CA LEU A 328 0.92 0.97 17.29
C LEU A 328 1.49 0.54 18.65
N LYS A 329 2.73 0.16 18.67
CA LYS A 329 3.50 -0.20 19.86
C LYS A 329 3.48 0.89 20.90
N HIS A 330 3.66 2.15 20.50
CA HIS A 330 3.67 3.26 21.44
C HIS A 330 2.30 3.48 22.09
N THR A 331 1.23 3.31 21.34
CA THR A 331 -0.13 3.39 21.87
C THR A 331 -0.52 2.18 22.71
N ALA A 332 0.08 1.03 22.43
CA ALA A 332 -0.20 -0.23 23.08
C ALA A 332 0.74 -0.56 24.22
N GLY A 333 1.69 0.32 24.53
CA GLY A 333 2.72 0.09 25.53
C GLY A 333 2.20 -0.42 26.87
N VAL A 334 3.08 -0.65 27.81
CA VAL A 334 2.84 -1.30 29.11
C VAL A 334 1.61 -0.82 29.84
N HIS A 335 1.26 0.42 29.66
CA HIS A 335 0.11 1.03 30.32
C HIS A 335 -1.18 0.97 29.48
N GLY A 336 -1.12 0.41 28.27
CA GLY A 336 -2.20 0.45 27.32
C GLY A 336 -2.47 1.86 26.77
N PRO A 337 -3.34 1.97 25.77
CA PRO A 337 -3.59 3.23 25.06
C PRO A 337 -4.09 4.36 25.96
N ALA A 338 -4.80 4.03 27.04
CA ALA A 338 -5.48 5.02 27.88
C ALA A 338 -4.56 5.83 28.78
N HIS A 339 -3.39 5.31 29.14
CA HIS A 339 -2.48 6.00 30.07
C HIS A 339 -1.61 7.07 29.41
N MET A 340 -1.35 6.92 28.12
CA MET A 340 -0.50 7.85 27.40
C MET A 340 -1.30 8.70 26.40
N ALA A 341 -2.60 8.77 26.57
CA ALA A 341 -3.48 9.52 25.70
C ALA A 341 -3.94 10.82 26.31
N SER A 342 -3.96 11.87 25.53
CA SER A 342 -4.68 13.10 25.87
C SER A 342 -6.17 12.81 25.86
N ARG A 343 -6.84 13.13 26.96
CA ARG A 343 -8.30 13.01 27.11
C ARG A 343 -8.95 14.34 26.78
N GLY A 344 -10.15 14.27 26.24
CA GLY A 344 -10.88 15.46 25.92
C GLY A 344 -12.15 15.18 25.17
N SER A 345 -12.59 16.13 24.36
CA SER A 345 -13.81 16.02 23.57
C SER A 345 -13.63 16.60 22.17
N ILE A 346 -14.42 16.10 21.26
CA ILE A 346 -14.49 16.61 19.89
C ILE A 346 -15.32 17.89 19.94
N LEU A 347 -14.71 19.04 19.60
CA LEU A 347 -15.38 20.33 19.50
C LEU A 347 -16.19 20.44 18.22
N ASP A 348 -15.61 19.95 17.13
CA ASP A 348 -16.22 20.07 15.81
C ASP A 348 -15.68 19.02 14.84
N VAL A 349 -16.47 18.71 13.82
CA VAL A 349 -16.10 17.82 12.70
C VAL A 349 -16.46 18.56 11.41
N ILE A 350 -15.45 18.87 10.63
CA ILE A 350 -15.56 19.62 9.39
C ILE A 350 -15.33 18.66 8.24
N LYS A 351 -16.25 18.63 7.28
CA LYS A 351 -16.07 17.90 6.02
C LYS A 351 -15.74 18.88 4.93
N THR A 352 -14.80 18.51 4.08
CA THR A 352 -14.50 19.23 2.85
C THR A 352 -15.24 18.54 1.71
N ASP A 353 -15.90 19.32 0.88
CA ASP A 353 -16.59 18.84 -0.33
C ASP A 353 -15.68 18.94 -1.58
N GLU A 354 -14.45 19.38 -1.40
CA GLU A 354 -13.44 19.46 -2.46
C GLU A 354 -12.81 18.10 -2.72
N ASP A 355 -12.30 17.91 -3.94
CA ASP A 355 -11.48 16.74 -4.28
C ASP A 355 -10.23 16.71 -3.38
N VAL A 356 -10.16 15.72 -2.55
CA VAL A 356 -9.03 15.51 -1.63
C VAL A 356 -8.04 14.51 -2.20
N PRO A 357 -6.74 14.71 -1.98
CA PRO A 357 -5.75 13.76 -2.45
C PRO A 357 -5.90 12.40 -1.78
N LEU A 358 -5.49 11.36 -2.48
CA LEU A 358 -5.54 9.98 -1.98
C LEU A 358 -4.82 9.87 -0.62
N GLY A 359 -5.43 9.17 0.32
CA GLY A 359 -4.94 9.07 1.69
C GLY A 359 -5.48 10.13 2.65
N ASN A 360 -6.14 11.17 2.14
CA ASN A 360 -6.89 12.15 2.93
C ASN A 360 -8.39 11.78 2.92
N SER A 361 -9.05 11.84 4.05
CA SER A 361 -10.50 11.56 4.12
C SER A 361 -11.38 12.77 3.80
N GLY A 362 -10.82 13.97 3.72
CA GLY A 362 -11.58 15.23 3.69
C GLY A 362 -12.26 15.56 5.01
N ILE A 363 -11.98 14.82 6.09
CA ILE A 363 -12.60 15.02 7.38
C ILE A 363 -11.58 15.55 8.38
N GLN A 364 -11.87 16.72 8.91
CA GLN A 364 -11.08 17.38 9.93
C GLN A 364 -11.81 17.36 11.26
N VAL A 365 -11.10 16.98 12.32
CA VAL A 365 -11.61 16.92 13.68
C VAL A 365 -10.88 17.95 14.54
N ARG A 366 -11.64 18.82 15.20
CA ARG A 366 -11.12 19.72 16.24
C ARG A 366 -11.35 19.06 17.60
N PHE A 367 -10.27 18.80 18.30
CA PHE A 367 -10.24 18.08 19.58
C PHE A 367 -9.71 19.00 20.68
N LYS A 368 -10.52 19.21 21.73
CA LYS A 368 -10.09 19.93 22.94
C LYS A 368 -9.58 18.92 23.95
N THR A 369 -8.36 19.11 24.43
CA THR A 369 -7.77 18.26 25.46
C THR A 369 -7.53 19.03 26.76
N ASP A 370 -7.67 18.34 27.88
CA ASP A 370 -7.37 18.88 29.21
C ASP A 370 -5.86 18.89 29.49
N LEU A 371 -5.14 17.96 28.87
CA LEU A 371 -3.67 17.91 28.95
C LEU A 371 -3.11 17.41 27.64
N ILE A 372 -2.32 18.23 26.95
CA ILE A 372 -1.60 17.81 25.75
C ILE A 372 -0.35 17.02 26.14
N ILE A 373 -0.17 15.87 25.50
CA ILE A 373 1.02 15.04 25.68
C ILE A 373 2.04 15.32 24.58
N GLU A 374 3.29 14.97 24.84
CA GLU A 374 4.35 15.02 23.87
C GLU A 374 4.03 14.15 22.64
N GLY A 375 4.47 14.59 21.47
CA GLY A 375 4.18 13.92 20.18
C GLY A 375 2.94 14.46 19.45
N ILE A 376 2.06 15.20 20.11
CA ILE A 376 0.95 15.90 19.46
C ILE A 376 1.42 17.26 18.99
N ARG A 377 1.95 17.35 17.78
CA ARG A 377 2.52 18.56 17.17
C ARG A 377 2.10 18.67 15.71
N PRO A 378 2.00 19.86 15.13
CA PRO A 378 1.70 20.01 13.71
C PRO A 378 2.61 19.17 12.81
N GLY A 379 2.04 18.54 11.80
CA GLY A 379 2.71 17.64 10.86
C GLY A 379 2.92 16.20 11.36
N ARG A 380 2.65 15.94 12.65
CA ARG A 380 2.84 14.60 13.22
C ARG A 380 1.60 13.72 13.05
N VAL A 381 1.84 12.41 12.99
CA VAL A 381 0.78 11.41 12.96
C VAL A 381 0.29 11.15 14.38
N VAL A 382 -1.02 11.14 14.53
CA VAL A 382 -1.70 10.82 15.78
C VAL A 382 -2.74 9.73 15.54
N ARG A 383 -3.23 9.16 16.61
CA ARG A 383 -4.40 8.27 16.59
C ARG A 383 -5.49 8.85 17.46
N VAL A 384 -6.69 8.88 16.93
CA VAL A 384 -7.87 9.46 17.57
C VAL A 384 -8.93 8.38 17.76
N ARG A 385 -9.55 8.35 18.93
CA ARG A 385 -10.59 7.39 19.24
C ARG A 385 -11.77 8.07 19.92
N PRO A 386 -12.98 8.00 19.38
CA PRO A 386 -14.20 8.31 20.14
C PRO A 386 -14.34 7.33 21.32
N ASP A 387 -14.82 7.79 22.47
CA ASP A 387 -14.93 6.93 23.67
C ASP A 387 -15.95 5.79 23.50
N SER A 388 -16.84 5.90 22.52
CA SER A 388 -17.77 4.85 22.10
C SER A 388 -17.09 3.60 21.52
N TRP A 389 -15.85 3.71 21.05
CA TRP A 389 -15.14 2.57 20.49
C TRP A 389 -14.64 1.63 21.58
N PRO A 390 -14.61 0.30 21.32
CA PRO A 390 -14.22 -0.67 22.32
C PRO A 390 -12.77 -0.47 22.78
N LYS A 391 -12.54 -0.73 24.06
CA LYS A 391 -11.19 -0.83 24.63
C LYS A 391 -10.71 -2.25 24.41
N VAL A 392 -9.81 -2.42 23.45
CA VAL A 392 -9.26 -3.73 23.09
C VAL A 392 -7.83 -3.85 23.60
N LYS A 393 -7.52 -5.01 24.21
CA LYS A 393 -6.13 -5.38 24.52
C LYS A 393 -5.49 -5.88 23.21
N LEU A 394 -4.44 -5.21 22.80
CA LEU A 394 -3.71 -5.61 21.58
C LEU A 394 -2.89 -6.88 21.82
N PRO A 395 -2.55 -7.63 20.77
CA PRO A 395 -1.61 -8.74 20.84
C PRO A 395 -0.24 -8.28 21.37
N ARG A 396 0.45 -9.17 22.06
CA ARG A 396 1.74 -8.86 22.68
C ARG A 396 2.80 -8.43 21.69
N GLU A 397 2.73 -8.96 20.48
CA GLU A 397 3.64 -8.66 19.37
C GLU A 397 3.55 -7.21 18.91
N GLU A 398 2.44 -6.56 19.18
CA GLU A 398 2.19 -5.16 18.86
C GLU A 398 2.57 -4.21 20.01
N TYR A 399 3.04 -4.74 21.14
CA TYR A 399 3.51 -3.90 22.23
C TYR A 399 4.95 -3.44 21.98
N LEU A 400 5.22 -2.15 22.23
CA LEU A 400 6.54 -1.78 22.72
C LEU A 400 6.59 -2.24 24.18
N GLU A 401 7.44 -3.20 24.46
CA GLU A 401 7.82 -3.43 25.85
C GLU A 401 8.45 -2.15 26.40
N PRO A 402 8.30 -1.88 27.70
CA PRO A 402 8.85 -0.66 28.28
C PRO A 402 10.36 -0.61 28.06
N LEU A 403 10.86 0.59 27.87
CA LEU A 403 12.29 0.88 27.71
C LEU A 403 13.18 0.32 28.84
N PHE A 404 12.57 -0.08 29.95
CA PHE A 404 13.24 -0.67 31.09
C PHE A 404 13.24 -2.19 30.98
N GLY A 405 14.38 -2.76 30.62
CA GLY A 405 14.62 -4.20 30.68
C GLY A 405 14.40 -4.99 29.40
N ILE A 406 14.22 -4.33 28.28
CA ILE A 406 14.23 -5.04 27.01
C ILE A 406 15.69 -5.32 26.64
N PRO A 407 16.07 -6.58 26.49
CA PRO A 407 17.31 -6.86 25.81
C PRO A 407 17.15 -6.33 24.37
N GLN A 408 17.97 -5.37 23.99
CA GLN A 408 18.04 -4.85 22.60
C GLN A 408 18.12 -5.96 21.54
N LYS A 409 18.43 -7.20 21.95
CA LYS A 409 18.47 -8.41 21.12
C LYS A 409 17.10 -8.98 20.72
N ARG A 410 15.98 -8.54 21.31
CA ARG A 410 14.63 -9.02 20.96
C ARG A 410 13.95 -8.25 19.85
N PHE A 411 14.43 -7.10 19.54
CA PHE A 411 14.01 -6.38 18.34
C PHE A 411 15.07 -6.56 17.28
N PRO A 412 14.69 -6.93 16.08
CA PRO A 412 15.60 -6.79 14.97
C PRO A 412 15.97 -5.31 14.92
N THR A 413 16.98 -4.94 15.68
CA THR A 413 17.68 -3.66 15.69
C THR A 413 16.82 -2.41 15.54
N PRO A 414 17.25 -1.25 16.01
CA PRO A 414 16.60 0.05 15.84
C PRO A 414 16.31 0.46 14.40
N TYR A 415 16.42 -0.46 13.46
CA TYR A 415 16.19 -0.35 12.03
C TYR A 415 14.75 -0.61 11.61
N ILE A 416 13.89 -0.80 12.54
CA ILE A 416 12.44 -0.76 12.38
C ILE A 416 11.99 0.61 11.84
N PHE A 417 12.78 1.63 12.08
CA PHE A 417 12.50 2.95 11.54
C PHE A 417 13.31 3.17 10.27
N PRO A 418 12.69 3.69 9.21
CA PRO A 418 13.45 4.11 8.07
C PRO A 418 14.58 4.98 8.59
N LYS A 419 15.79 4.56 8.34
CA LYS A 419 16.91 5.46 8.41
C LYS A 419 16.80 6.36 7.21
N TYR A 420 16.18 7.49 7.42
CA TYR A 420 16.14 8.56 6.43
C TYR A 420 17.43 9.36 6.48
#